data_30cd43b3f5e43779e1860e67c3450333
#
_entry.id   30cd43b3f5e43779e1860e67c3450333
#
_cell.length_a   1.000
_cell.length_b   1.000
_cell.length_c   1.000
_cell.angle_alpha   90.00
_cell.angle_beta   90.00
_cell.angle_gamma   90.00
#
_symmetry.space_group_name_H-M   'P 1'
#
loop_
_entity.id
_entity.type
_entity.pdbx_description
1 polymer ?
#
loop_
_entity_poly.entity_id
_entity_poly.type
_entity_poly.pdbx_seq_one_letter_code
_entity_poly.pdbx_strand_id
1 'polypeptide(L)'
;MQFTYLVIGGGIAGVSCVEGLAFLHPEASIGLITSSGIVKAVTKAVPVTKLLSDITVEETEADKLEGMCQVIIDNVTAIDPRVNSVLTETGKKIMYNKLCLCTGASPRKIWYSPHVITIRDTDSVETLQEKLKTVKKIVVIGNGGIATELVHELIGVDIVWVVKDKHISATFLDPGAAQFLQETVLNKPEPTPETMFKRMRYNTGGEAGPSLGPDWHTNVNLHGAARDTHIVIEYACEVERIIDAEETETSCNNNVYVKLTNGKTLTCDIVVSAIGVVPNSNVLIRGSPFELAPDSGISVNEFLQTNVSHVFAAGDVCTPGWELAAHWFQMRLWTQARYMGSYAAKCMVGAVKNEPVLQDFAFEMFTHMTRFFGFKVILLGLFNAQTLGNDYEVLLRVTPGVEYIKLILKDGKMQGAVLIGETDIEEMCENLILNQLDLTDIADDLLNPNIDIEDYFD
;
A
#
# COMPACT_ATOMS: atom_id res chain seq x y z
N MET A 1 -29.63 -16.49 -1.84
CA MET A 1 -29.34 -15.25 -2.59
C MET A 1 -28.54 -15.63 -3.83
N GLN A 2 -28.73 -14.91 -4.93
CA GLN A 2 -27.99 -15.14 -6.17
C GLN A 2 -27.63 -13.78 -6.80
N PHE A 3 -26.39 -13.66 -7.26
CA PHE A 3 -25.87 -12.45 -7.90
C PHE A 3 -25.22 -12.77 -9.25
N THR A 4 -25.29 -11.84 -10.17
CA THR A 4 -24.50 -11.89 -11.40
C THR A 4 -23.02 -11.72 -11.05
N TYR A 5 -22.72 -10.76 -10.19
CA TYR A 5 -21.38 -10.50 -9.70
C TYR A 5 -21.34 -10.51 -8.18
N LEU A 6 -20.38 -11.22 -7.62
CA LEU A 6 -20.13 -11.24 -6.18
C LEU A 6 -18.70 -10.79 -5.93
N VAL A 7 -18.53 -9.84 -5.02
CA VAL A 7 -17.21 -9.32 -4.60
C VAL A 7 -17.02 -9.64 -3.12
N ILE A 8 -15.84 -10.11 -2.74
CA ILE A 8 -15.47 -10.39 -1.34
C ILE A 8 -14.37 -9.45 -0.91
N GLY A 9 -14.67 -8.57 0.04
CA GLY A 9 -13.75 -7.60 0.64
C GLY A 9 -14.17 -6.15 0.41
N GLY A 10 -14.32 -5.39 1.50
CA GLY A 10 -14.72 -3.96 1.53
C GLY A 10 -13.53 -2.98 1.45
N GLY A 11 -12.35 -3.45 1.06
CA GLY A 11 -11.18 -2.61 0.83
C GLY A 11 -11.23 -1.87 -0.52
N ILE A 12 -10.18 -1.08 -0.81
CA ILE A 12 -10.08 -0.25 -2.02
C ILE A 12 -10.34 -1.06 -3.30
N ALA A 13 -9.72 -2.23 -3.45
CA ALA A 13 -9.91 -3.08 -4.63
C ALA A 13 -11.37 -3.56 -4.79
N GLY A 14 -12.01 -3.96 -3.68
CA GLY A 14 -13.39 -4.46 -3.72
C GLY A 14 -14.40 -3.37 -4.02
N VAL A 15 -14.27 -2.21 -3.39
CA VAL A 15 -15.14 -1.05 -3.65
C VAL A 15 -14.97 -0.58 -5.09
N SER A 16 -13.73 -0.42 -5.57
CA SER A 16 -13.47 -0.03 -6.97
C SER A 16 -13.99 -1.06 -7.98
N CYS A 17 -13.98 -2.36 -7.62
CA CYS A 17 -14.60 -3.39 -8.43
C CYS A 17 -16.14 -3.23 -8.47
N VAL A 18 -16.79 -3.00 -7.33
CA VAL A 18 -18.26 -2.77 -7.26
C VAL A 18 -18.65 -1.53 -8.06
N GLU A 19 -17.95 -0.42 -7.89
CA GLU A 19 -18.18 0.81 -8.64
C GLU A 19 -18.05 0.59 -10.16
N GLY A 20 -16.99 -0.11 -10.58
CA GLY A 20 -16.77 -0.48 -11.98
C GLY A 20 -17.87 -1.38 -12.54
N LEU A 21 -18.32 -2.39 -11.77
CA LEU A 21 -19.41 -3.28 -12.15
C LEU A 21 -20.74 -2.52 -12.30
N ALA A 22 -21.06 -1.67 -11.33
CA ALA A 22 -22.29 -0.85 -11.35
C ALA A 22 -22.32 0.12 -12.53
N PHE A 23 -21.17 0.67 -12.89
CA PHE A 23 -21.04 1.57 -14.04
C PHE A 23 -21.16 0.83 -15.39
N LEU A 24 -20.48 -0.32 -15.54
CA LEU A 24 -20.38 -1.05 -16.80
C LEU A 24 -21.59 -1.96 -17.07
N HIS A 25 -22.33 -2.37 -16.03
CA HIS A 25 -23.46 -3.28 -16.12
C HIS A 25 -24.53 -2.93 -15.06
N PRO A 26 -25.16 -1.75 -15.16
CA PRO A 26 -26.03 -1.18 -14.10
C PRO A 26 -27.26 -2.01 -13.79
N GLU A 27 -27.72 -2.85 -14.76
CA GLU A 27 -28.87 -3.74 -14.58
C GLU A 27 -28.53 -5.08 -13.91
N ALA A 28 -27.24 -5.38 -13.72
CA ALA A 28 -26.82 -6.64 -13.12
C ALA A 28 -26.98 -6.63 -11.59
N SER A 29 -27.31 -7.78 -11.03
CA SER A 29 -27.29 -7.94 -9.58
C SER A 29 -25.85 -8.07 -9.06
N ILE A 30 -25.45 -7.14 -8.19
CA ILE A 30 -24.10 -7.09 -7.59
C ILE A 30 -24.23 -7.29 -6.08
N GLY A 31 -23.41 -8.20 -5.53
CA GLY A 31 -23.26 -8.42 -4.09
C GLY A 31 -21.85 -8.08 -3.62
N LEU A 32 -21.73 -7.45 -2.47
CA LEU A 32 -20.48 -7.24 -1.74
C LEU A 32 -20.55 -7.93 -0.40
N ILE A 33 -19.62 -8.86 -0.13
CA ILE A 33 -19.46 -9.44 1.21
C ILE A 33 -18.28 -8.74 1.86
N THR A 34 -18.51 -8.17 3.03
CA THR A 34 -17.49 -7.50 3.85
C THR A 34 -17.60 -7.93 5.29
N SER A 35 -16.47 -8.06 5.99
CA SER A 35 -16.42 -8.46 7.40
C SER A 35 -16.90 -7.36 8.36
N SER A 36 -16.95 -6.11 7.91
CA SER A 36 -17.40 -4.97 8.72
C SER A 36 -18.39 -4.09 7.96
N GLY A 37 -19.12 -3.24 8.69
CA GLY A 37 -20.00 -2.21 8.11
C GLY A 37 -19.27 -1.00 7.54
N ILE A 38 -17.93 -1.03 7.53
CA ILE A 38 -17.07 0.06 7.02
C ILE A 38 -16.30 -0.42 5.81
N VAL A 39 -16.26 0.41 4.79
CA VAL A 39 -15.55 0.16 3.53
C VAL A 39 -14.58 1.31 3.21
N LYS A 40 -13.60 1.05 2.34
CA LYS A 40 -12.66 2.06 1.85
C LYS A 40 -13.05 2.46 0.43
N ALA A 41 -13.47 3.72 0.28
CA ALA A 41 -13.83 4.30 -1.00
C ALA A 41 -12.81 5.36 -1.43
N VAL A 42 -12.51 5.42 -2.72
CA VAL A 42 -11.77 6.55 -3.30
C VAL A 42 -12.75 7.69 -3.55
N THR A 43 -12.72 8.69 -2.69
CA THR A 43 -13.67 9.82 -2.75
C THR A 43 -13.23 10.94 -3.69
N LYS A 44 -11.93 10.99 -3.98
CA LYS A 44 -11.34 11.95 -4.92
C LYS A 44 -10.19 11.30 -5.67
N ALA A 45 -10.13 11.53 -6.97
CA ALA A 45 -9.00 11.18 -7.81
C ALA A 45 -8.72 12.37 -8.75
N VAL A 46 -7.56 13.00 -8.55
CA VAL A 46 -7.11 14.12 -9.38
C VAL A 46 -6.01 13.60 -10.29
N PRO A 47 -6.20 13.60 -11.61
CA PRO A 47 -5.12 13.22 -12.54
C PRO A 47 -3.93 14.17 -12.38
N VAL A 48 -2.74 13.58 -12.27
CA VAL A 48 -1.45 14.28 -12.29
C VAL A 48 -0.82 14.10 -13.67
N THR A 49 -0.86 12.86 -14.18
CA THR A 49 -0.48 12.51 -15.54
C THR A 49 -1.55 11.58 -16.14
N LYS A 50 -1.28 10.92 -17.27
CA LYS A 50 -2.23 9.96 -17.87
C LYS A 50 -2.45 8.72 -16.99
N LEU A 51 -1.39 8.25 -16.31
CA LEU A 51 -1.43 7.05 -15.47
C LEU A 51 -1.44 7.39 -13.98
N LEU A 52 -0.84 8.50 -13.58
CA LEU A 52 -0.71 8.89 -12.19
C LEU A 52 -1.90 9.76 -11.75
N SER A 53 -2.50 9.43 -10.62
CA SER A 53 -3.52 10.26 -9.97
C SER A 53 -3.19 10.45 -8.49
N ASP A 54 -3.44 11.63 -7.98
CA ASP A 54 -3.56 11.90 -6.54
C ASP A 54 -4.92 11.40 -6.07
N ILE A 55 -4.93 10.43 -5.17
CA ILE A 55 -6.17 9.82 -4.70
C ILE A 55 -6.37 10.07 -3.21
N THR A 56 -7.60 10.43 -2.85
CA THR A 56 -8.07 10.49 -1.47
C THR A 56 -8.90 9.24 -1.18
N VAL A 57 -8.56 8.53 -0.12
CA VAL A 57 -9.29 7.34 0.32
C VAL A 57 -9.93 7.63 1.68
N GLU A 58 -11.23 7.38 1.78
CA GLU A 58 -11.98 7.59 3.01
C GLU A 58 -12.66 6.32 3.47
N GLU A 59 -12.81 6.20 4.78
CA GLU A 59 -13.72 5.23 5.39
C GLU A 59 -15.15 5.74 5.27
N THR A 60 -16.02 4.88 4.77
CA THR A 60 -17.43 5.18 4.68
C THR A 60 -18.25 4.00 5.18
N GLU A 61 -19.47 4.26 5.65
CA GLU A 61 -20.42 3.20 5.94
C GLU A 61 -20.76 2.44 4.65
N ALA A 62 -20.83 1.12 4.75
CA ALA A 62 -21.08 0.26 3.60
C ALA A 62 -22.46 0.46 2.98
N ASP A 63 -23.42 1.02 3.73
CA ASP A 63 -24.75 1.41 3.24
C ASP A 63 -24.69 2.52 2.17
N LYS A 64 -23.62 3.33 2.14
CA LYS A 64 -23.43 4.31 1.05
C LYS A 64 -23.24 3.66 -0.33
N LEU A 65 -22.97 2.37 -0.38
CA LEU A 65 -22.94 1.59 -1.60
C LEU A 65 -24.35 1.08 -2.03
N GLU A 66 -25.40 1.36 -1.24
CA GLU A 66 -26.78 1.07 -1.62
C GLU A 66 -27.13 1.79 -2.93
N GLY A 67 -27.79 1.05 -3.83
CA GLY A 67 -28.05 1.51 -5.19
C GLY A 67 -27.00 1.05 -6.20
N MET A 68 -25.78 0.73 -5.79
CA MET A 68 -24.75 0.08 -6.61
C MET A 68 -24.69 -1.44 -6.38
N CYS A 69 -24.81 -1.88 -5.13
CA CYS A 69 -24.75 -3.30 -4.77
C CYS A 69 -25.56 -3.60 -3.51
N GLN A 70 -25.84 -4.89 -3.30
CA GLN A 70 -26.33 -5.38 -2.01
C GLN A 70 -25.14 -5.73 -1.11
N VAL A 71 -25.02 -5.03 0.01
CA VAL A 71 -23.97 -5.31 1.00
C VAL A 71 -24.42 -6.43 1.95
N ILE A 72 -23.50 -7.34 2.24
CA ILE A 72 -23.65 -8.46 3.16
C ILE A 72 -22.51 -8.38 4.16
N ILE A 73 -22.80 -8.00 5.38
CA ILE A 73 -21.82 -7.97 6.46
C ILE A 73 -21.74 -9.39 7.04
N ASP A 74 -20.66 -10.10 6.67
CA ASP A 74 -20.42 -11.49 7.08
C ASP A 74 -18.99 -11.91 6.71
N ASN A 75 -18.49 -12.99 7.29
CA ASN A 75 -17.22 -13.60 6.94
C ASN A 75 -17.43 -14.79 6.00
N VAL A 76 -16.59 -14.90 4.97
CA VAL A 76 -16.60 -16.04 4.06
C VAL A 76 -15.80 -17.19 4.67
N THR A 77 -16.43 -18.35 4.80
CA THR A 77 -15.81 -19.56 5.33
C THR A 77 -15.42 -20.56 4.27
N ALA A 78 -16.13 -20.61 3.13
CA ALA A 78 -15.80 -21.52 2.05
C ALA A 78 -16.34 -21.04 0.69
N ILE A 79 -15.64 -21.42 -0.38
CA ILE A 79 -16.07 -21.27 -1.78
C ILE A 79 -16.24 -22.65 -2.37
N ASP A 80 -17.39 -22.93 -3.03
CA ASP A 80 -17.62 -24.15 -3.82
C ASP A 80 -17.83 -23.78 -5.30
N PRO A 81 -16.77 -23.80 -6.11
CA PRO A 81 -16.82 -23.42 -7.52
C PRO A 81 -17.61 -24.43 -8.38
N ARG A 82 -17.83 -25.66 -7.92
CA ARG A 82 -18.61 -26.68 -8.67
C ARG A 82 -20.07 -26.27 -8.80
N VAL A 83 -20.57 -25.48 -7.87
CA VAL A 83 -21.94 -24.97 -7.84
C VAL A 83 -22.00 -23.44 -7.77
N ASN A 84 -20.85 -22.77 -8.00
CA ASN A 84 -20.70 -21.31 -7.98
C ASN A 84 -21.33 -20.69 -6.73
N SER A 85 -20.90 -21.13 -5.56
CA SER A 85 -21.44 -20.63 -4.30
C SER A 85 -20.38 -20.32 -3.26
N VAL A 86 -20.71 -19.35 -2.43
CA VAL A 86 -19.96 -18.95 -1.25
C VAL A 86 -20.77 -19.30 0.00
N LEU A 87 -20.12 -19.83 1.03
CA LEU A 87 -20.68 -20.06 2.35
C LEU A 87 -20.10 -19.05 3.33
N THR A 88 -20.98 -18.42 4.10
CA THR A 88 -20.58 -17.46 5.12
C THR A 88 -20.61 -18.08 6.52
N GLU A 89 -20.00 -17.40 7.48
CA GLU A 89 -19.93 -17.82 8.90
C GLU A 89 -21.32 -17.94 9.53
N THR A 90 -22.27 -17.05 9.18
CA THR A 90 -23.66 -17.14 9.60
C THR A 90 -24.45 -18.22 8.90
N GLY A 91 -23.82 -19.03 8.03
CA GLY A 91 -24.43 -20.15 7.31
C GLY A 91 -25.21 -19.77 6.06
N LYS A 92 -25.10 -18.52 5.58
CA LYS A 92 -25.75 -18.11 4.33
C LYS A 92 -25.02 -18.75 3.14
N LYS A 93 -25.79 -19.34 2.21
CA LYS A 93 -25.29 -19.79 0.92
C LYS A 93 -25.64 -18.76 -0.15
N ILE A 94 -24.62 -18.21 -0.81
CA ILE A 94 -24.74 -17.14 -1.79
C ILE A 94 -24.21 -17.65 -3.12
N MET A 95 -25.07 -17.60 -4.14
CA MET A 95 -24.74 -18.05 -5.50
C MET A 95 -24.22 -16.88 -6.32
N TYR A 96 -23.27 -17.15 -7.22
CA TYR A 96 -22.72 -16.15 -8.14
C TYR A 96 -22.58 -16.68 -9.57
N ASN A 97 -22.58 -15.76 -10.54
CA ASN A 97 -22.14 -16.09 -11.89
C ASN A 97 -20.61 -15.82 -12.04
N LYS A 98 -20.13 -14.66 -11.53
CA LYS A 98 -18.70 -14.36 -11.42
C LYS A 98 -18.39 -13.89 -10.01
N LEU A 99 -17.24 -14.30 -9.49
CA LEU A 99 -16.74 -13.96 -8.16
C LEU A 99 -15.41 -13.21 -8.27
N CYS A 100 -15.23 -12.12 -7.52
CA CYS A 100 -13.96 -11.44 -7.35
C CYS A 100 -13.50 -11.50 -5.90
N LEU A 101 -12.28 -11.97 -5.67
CA LEU A 101 -11.62 -11.98 -4.37
C LEU A 101 -10.81 -10.69 -4.22
N CYS A 102 -11.20 -9.85 -3.26
CA CYS A 102 -10.54 -8.59 -2.90
C CYS A 102 -10.21 -8.58 -1.40
N THR A 103 -9.78 -9.73 -0.87
CA THR A 103 -9.55 -9.95 0.57
C THR A 103 -8.27 -9.28 1.10
N GLY A 104 -7.49 -8.65 0.22
CA GLY A 104 -6.33 -7.86 0.57
C GLY A 104 -5.19 -8.67 1.19
N ALA A 105 -4.43 -8.04 2.08
CA ALA A 105 -3.31 -8.65 2.81
C ALA A 105 -3.36 -8.28 4.29
N SER A 106 -2.69 -9.06 5.12
CA SER A 106 -2.56 -8.82 6.56
C SER A 106 -1.11 -8.58 6.93
N PRO A 107 -0.83 -7.80 7.99
CA PRO A 107 0.53 -7.61 8.47
C PRO A 107 1.21 -8.93 8.78
N ARG A 108 2.47 -9.04 8.41
CA ARG A 108 3.30 -10.20 8.78
C ARG A 108 3.53 -10.20 10.30
N LYS A 109 3.08 -11.27 10.97
CA LYS A 109 3.27 -11.46 12.41
C LYS A 109 4.34 -12.54 12.63
N ILE A 110 5.48 -12.17 13.20
CA ILE A 110 6.56 -13.10 13.59
C ILE A 110 6.73 -13.18 15.10
N TRP A 111 6.24 -12.18 15.84
CA TRP A 111 6.30 -12.16 17.30
C TRP A 111 4.87 -12.03 17.86
N TYR A 112 4.59 -12.82 18.87
CA TYR A 112 3.29 -12.88 19.54
C TYR A 112 3.47 -12.43 21.00
N SER A 113 3.24 -11.17 21.25
CA SER A 113 3.29 -10.54 22.57
C SER A 113 2.21 -9.46 22.65
N PRO A 114 1.62 -9.20 23.82
CA PRO A 114 0.66 -8.09 24.01
C PRO A 114 1.29 -6.71 23.83
N HIS A 115 2.62 -6.64 23.83
CA HIS A 115 3.40 -5.44 23.62
C HIS A 115 3.84 -5.23 22.17
N VAL A 116 3.58 -6.19 21.26
CA VAL A 116 3.87 -6.07 19.84
C VAL A 116 2.60 -5.72 19.08
N ILE A 117 2.62 -4.57 18.41
CA ILE A 117 1.52 -4.04 17.61
C ILE A 117 1.89 -4.14 16.12
N THR A 118 0.92 -4.48 15.30
CA THR A 118 1.01 -4.34 13.84
C THR A 118 -0.01 -3.31 13.39
N ILE A 119 0.35 -2.46 12.46
CA ILE A 119 -0.55 -1.45 11.87
C ILE A 119 -1.15 -2.03 10.59
N ARG A 120 -2.48 -2.02 10.49
CA ARG A 120 -3.23 -2.55 9.34
C ARG A 120 -4.42 -1.68 8.96
N ASP A 121 -5.23 -1.31 9.93
CA ASP A 121 -6.53 -0.70 9.78
C ASP A 121 -6.76 0.34 10.89
N THR A 122 -7.88 1.02 10.85
CA THR A 122 -8.23 2.06 11.82
C THR A 122 -8.26 1.51 13.24
N ASP A 123 -8.75 0.29 13.47
CA ASP A 123 -8.81 -0.31 14.80
C ASP A 123 -7.41 -0.54 15.39
N SER A 124 -6.44 -0.95 14.56
CA SER A 124 -5.05 -1.11 14.98
C SER A 124 -4.37 0.23 15.30
N VAL A 125 -4.73 1.30 14.58
CA VAL A 125 -4.27 2.66 14.86
C VAL A 125 -4.88 3.19 16.16
N GLU A 126 -6.17 2.96 16.41
CA GLU A 126 -6.83 3.33 17.69
C GLU A 126 -6.19 2.59 18.86
N THR A 127 -5.88 1.30 18.69
CA THR A 127 -5.15 0.51 19.69
C THR A 127 -3.77 1.13 19.99
N LEU A 128 -3.05 1.55 18.96
CA LEU A 128 -1.78 2.25 19.12
C LEU A 128 -1.99 3.58 19.88
N GLN A 129 -2.97 4.39 19.50
CA GLN A 129 -3.27 5.67 20.16
C GLN A 129 -3.55 5.50 21.65
N GLU A 130 -4.35 4.50 22.01
CA GLU A 130 -4.66 4.22 23.43
C GLU A 130 -3.41 3.87 24.24
N LYS A 131 -2.53 3.03 23.64
CA LYS A 131 -1.27 2.66 24.29
C LYS A 131 -0.30 3.84 24.39
N LEU A 132 -0.23 4.71 23.39
CA LEU A 132 0.66 5.88 23.37
C LEU A 132 0.43 6.84 24.55
N LYS A 133 -0.77 6.89 25.13
CA LYS A 133 -1.06 7.75 26.30
C LYS A 133 -0.13 7.50 27.50
N THR A 134 0.45 6.30 27.60
CA THR A 134 1.32 5.90 28.72
C THR A 134 2.73 5.53 28.29
N VAL A 135 2.97 5.40 26.97
CA VAL A 135 4.25 4.97 26.39
C VAL A 135 5.22 6.13 26.33
N LYS A 136 6.46 5.88 26.74
CA LYS A 136 7.58 6.84 26.67
C LYS A 136 8.62 6.42 25.63
N LYS A 137 8.76 5.13 25.38
CA LYS A 137 9.75 4.60 24.45
C LYS A 137 9.16 3.49 23.58
N ILE A 138 9.37 3.59 22.27
CA ILE A 138 8.87 2.67 21.27
C ILE A 138 10.02 2.16 20.40
N VAL A 139 9.94 0.89 20.01
CA VAL A 139 10.77 0.33 18.93
C VAL A 139 9.89 0.15 17.70
N VAL A 140 10.24 0.80 16.58
CA VAL A 140 9.60 0.62 15.28
C VAL A 140 10.49 -0.30 14.43
N ILE A 141 9.93 -1.40 13.94
CA ILE A 141 10.64 -2.38 13.12
C ILE A 141 10.10 -2.35 11.70
N GLY A 142 10.98 -2.12 10.73
CA GLY A 142 10.63 -2.11 9.30
C GLY A 142 11.19 -0.91 8.57
N ASN A 143 11.13 -0.94 7.24
CA ASN A 143 11.69 0.10 6.36
C ASN A 143 10.79 0.40 5.16
N GLY A 144 9.49 0.11 5.27
CA GLY A 144 8.46 0.43 4.28
C GLY A 144 7.70 1.71 4.63
N GLY A 145 6.65 2.03 3.85
CA GLY A 145 5.85 3.26 3.99
C GLY A 145 5.29 3.46 5.40
N ILE A 146 4.61 2.44 5.95
CA ILE A 146 4.01 2.54 7.30
C ILE A 146 5.06 2.86 8.37
N ALA A 147 6.25 2.23 8.34
CA ALA A 147 7.31 2.53 9.30
C ALA A 147 7.82 3.96 9.13
N THR A 148 8.00 4.40 7.88
CA THR A 148 8.48 5.74 7.53
C THR A 148 7.51 6.82 8.00
N GLU A 149 6.23 6.68 7.69
CA GLU A 149 5.16 7.60 8.10
C GLU A 149 5.02 7.62 9.62
N LEU A 150 4.99 6.45 10.27
CA LEU A 150 4.83 6.36 11.71
C LEU A 150 5.98 7.06 12.46
N VAL A 151 7.23 6.84 12.06
CA VAL A 151 8.39 7.50 12.71
C VAL A 151 8.33 9.02 12.55
N HIS A 152 7.80 9.50 11.43
CA HIS A 152 7.59 10.93 11.20
C HIS A 152 6.49 11.50 12.10
N GLU A 153 5.37 10.82 12.21
CA GLU A 153 4.16 11.32 12.88
C GLU A 153 4.18 11.17 14.41
N LEU A 154 4.97 10.24 14.95
CA LEU A 154 5.06 10.03 16.38
C LEU A 154 5.72 11.25 17.07
N ILE A 155 5.03 11.81 18.09
CA ILE A 155 5.49 12.96 18.88
C ILE A 155 5.44 12.60 20.36
N GLY A 156 6.33 13.16 21.17
CA GLY A 156 6.35 12.95 22.64
C GLY A 156 6.67 11.50 23.01
N VAL A 157 7.53 10.84 22.26
CA VAL A 157 7.99 9.49 22.54
C VAL A 157 9.41 9.28 22.02
N ASP A 158 10.24 8.56 22.77
CA ASP A 158 11.56 8.13 22.31
C ASP A 158 11.39 6.98 21.31
N ILE A 159 11.94 7.12 20.12
CA ILE A 159 11.83 6.15 19.03
C ILE A 159 13.19 5.52 18.77
N VAL A 160 13.23 4.19 18.76
CA VAL A 160 14.33 3.43 18.16
C VAL A 160 13.80 2.76 16.89
N TRP A 161 14.26 3.22 15.73
CA TRP A 161 13.88 2.68 14.44
C TRP A 161 14.87 1.62 13.97
N VAL A 162 14.44 0.37 13.89
CA VAL A 162 15.27 -0.77 13.48
C VAL A 162 15.07 -1.01 11.99
N VAL A 163 16.13 -0.78 11.21
CA VAL A 163 16.17 -0.80 9.76
C VAL A 163 17.16 -1.87 9.29
N LYS A 164 16.69 -2.86 8.54
CA LYS A 164 17.57 -3.91 8.00
C LYS A 164 18.52 -3.41 6.91
N ASP A 165 18.17 -2.34 6.24
CA ASP A 165 18.93 -1.73 5.16
C ASP A 165 19.95 -0.70 5.69
N LYS A 166 20.79 -0.17 4.78
CA LYS A 166 21.81 0.83 5.10
C LYS A 166 21.26 2.27 5.11
N HIS A 167 20.02 2.47 4.70
CA HIS A 167 19.32 3.75 4.66
C HIS A 167 17.84 3.58 4.94
N ILE A 168 17.17 4.65 5.30
CA ILE A 168 15.74 4.67 5.58
C ILE A 168 14.92 4.52 4.30
N SER A 169 13.69 4.00 4.44
CA SER A 169 12.68 3.94 3.38
C SER A 169 13.15 3.23 2.10
N ALA A 170 14.08 2.26 2.23
CA ALA A 170 14.72 1.56 1.10
C ALA A 170 13.75 0.82 0.17
N THR A 171 12.51 0.60 0.59
CA THR A 171 11.45 0.04 -0.26
C THR A 171 11.08 1.01 -1.41
N PHE A 172 11.18 2.32 -1.16
CA PHE A 172 10.76 3.38 -2.08
C PHE A 172 11.93 4.26 -2.55
N LEU A 173 12.90 4.49 -1.68
CA LEU A 173 13.95 5.49 -1.88
C LEU A 173 15.30 4.84 -2.06
N ASP A 174 16.13 5.45 -2.88
CA ASP A 174 17.56 5.18 -2.95
C ASP A 174 18.32 5.94 -1.82
N PRO A 175 19.62 5.65 -1.60
CA PRO A 175 20.38 6.31 -0.54
C PRO A 175 20.43 7.83 -0.65
N GLY A 176 20.44 8.40 -1.86
CA GLY A 176 20.46 9.85 -2.07
C GLY A 176 19.15 10.52 -1.66
N ALA A 177 18.02 9.97 -2.10
CA ALA A 177 16.69 10.43 -1.72
C ALA A 177 16.45 10.26 -0.20
N ALA A 178 16.93 9.14 0.39
CA ALA A 178 16.86 8.91 1.81
C ALA A 178 17.66 9.94 2.60
N GLN A 179 18.87 10.32 2.14
CA GLN A 179 19.68 11.36 2.76
C GLN A 179 19.00 12.73 2.67
N PHE A 180 18.41 13.08 1.52
CA PHE A 180 17.66 14.32 1.33
C PHE A 180 16.53 14.46 2.37
N LEU A 181 15.79 13.39 2.65
CA LEU A 181 14.71 13.41 3.61
C LEU A 181 15.17 13.28 5.07
N GLN A 182 16.37 12.73 5.32
CA GLN A 182 16.85 12.43 6.68
C GLN A 182 17.00 13.67 7.55
N GLU A 183 17.37 14.82 6.98
CA GLU A 183 17.48 16.08 7.71
C GLU A 183 16.12 16.50 8.28
N THR A 184 15.02 16.29 7.55
CA THR A 184 13.66 16.55 8.00
C THR A 184 13.24 15.59 9.12
N VAL A 185 13.67 14.30 9.04
CA VAL A 185 13.37 13.29 10.08
C VAL A 185 14.02 13.66 11.41
N LEU A 186 15.28 14.09 11.37
CA LEU A 186 16.08 14.38 12.59
C LEU A 186 15.76 15.74 13.19
N ASN A 187 15.34 16.70 12.37
CA ASN A 187 15.06 18.08 12.77
C ASN A 187 13.55 18.39 12.61
N LYS A 188 12.70 17.65 13.35
CA LYS A 188 11.24 17.90 13.31
C LYS A 188 10.93 19.37 13.64
N PRO A 189 10.17 20.09 12.79
CA PRO A 189 9.68 21.43 13.14
C PRO A 189 8.72 21.33 14.33
N GLU A 190 8.66 22.40 15.15
CA GLU A 190 7.64 22.49 16.19
C GLU A 190 6.24 22.42 15.56
N PRO A 191 5.29 21.68 16.17
CA PRO A 191 3.95 21.53 15.62
C PRO A 191 3.26 22.90 15.54
N THR A 192 2.93 23.33 14.33
CA THR A 192 1.99 24.44 14.13
C THR A 192 0.59 23.97 14.50
N PRO A 193 -0.22 24.77 15.23
CA PRO A 193 -1.58 24.40 15.55
C PRO A 193 -2.41 24.38 14.28
N GLU A 194 -2.62 23.20 13.70
CA GLU A 194 -3.52 23.00 12.58
C GLU A 194 -4.98 22.95 13.04
N THR A 195 -5.84 23.51 12.19
CA THR A 195 -7.28 23.51 12.39
C THR A 195 -7.79 22.07 12.32
N MET A 196 -8.20 21.52 13.48
CA MET A 196 -8.73 20.17 13.56
C MET A 196 -10.03 20.03 12.77
N PHE A 197 -10.02 19.31 11.67
CA PHE A 197 -11.23 18.79 11.05
C PHE A 197 -11.73 17.58 11.84
N LYS A 198 -13.02 17.64 12.22
CA LYS A 198 -13.65 16.59 13.02
C LYS A 198 -13.93 15.37 12.13
N ARG A 199 -13.14 14.31 12.27
CA ARG A 199 -13.40 13.01 11.64
C ARG A 199 -14.52 12.29 12.41
N MET A 200 -15.51 11.76 11.68
CA MET A 200 -16.44 10.82 12.29
C MET A 200 -15.74 9.48 12.50
N ARG A 201 -15.81 8.96 13.74
CA ARG A 201 -15.25 7.66 14.08
C ARG A 201 -16.28 6.58 13.82
N TYR A 202 -15.89 5.56 13.11
CA TYR A 202 -16.65 4.33 12.98
C TYR A 202 -15.90 3.25 13.76
N ASN A 203 -16.52 2.73 14.81
CA ASN A 203 -15.96 1.63 15.59
C ASN A 203 -16.51 0.33 15.01
N THR A 204 -15.64 -0.52 14.50
CA THR A 204 -15.99 -1.83 13.95
C THR A 204 -16.08 -2.91 15.03
N GLY A 205 -15.55 -2.62 16.22
CA GLY A 205 -15.56 -3.56 17.34
C GLY A 205 -14.69 -4.81 17.17
N GLY A 206 -13.72 -4.80 16.24
CA GLY A 206 -12.86 -5.96 16.01
C GLY A 206 -11.74 -5.77 14.98
N GLU A 207 -10.95 -6.81 14.78
CA GLU A 207 -9.79 -6.85 13.86
C GLU A 207 -10.17 -6.93 12.36
N ALA A 208 -11.40 -6.65 11.98
CA ALA A 208 -11.96 -6.95 10.66
C ALA A 208 -12.15 -5.74 9.74
N GLY A 209 -11.61 -4.58 10.10
CA GLY A 209 -11.70 -3.36 9.30
C GLY A 209 -10.92 -3.41 7.97
N PRO A 210 -11.25 -2.54 7.01
CA PRO A 210 -10.49 -2.40 5.77
C PRO A 210 -9.11 -1.81 6.04
N SER A 211 -8.12 -2.16 5.21
CA SER A 211 -6.74 -1.67 5.33
C SER A 211 -6.65 -0.15 5.24
N LEU A 212 -5.63 0.43 5.87
CA LEU A 212 -5.34 1.85 5.80
C LEU A 212 -5.11 2.30 4.36
N GLY A 213 -5.57 3.51 4.05
CA GLY A 213 -5.31 4.20 2.79
C GLY A 213 -4.15 5.20 2.92
N PRO A 214 -3.93 6.04 1.89
CA PRO A 214 -2.99 7.16 1.97
C PRO A 214 -3.42 8.15 3.07
N ASP A 215 -2.44 8.87 3.62
CA ASP A 215 -2.65 9.91 4.65
C ASP A 215 -3.46 9.43 5.88
N TRP A 216 -3.37 8.14 6.22
CA TRP A 216 -4.09 7.51 7.32
C TRP A 216 -3.82 8.18 8.68
N HIS A 217 -2.66 8.81 8.83
CA HIS A 217 -2.20 9.48 10.04
C HIS A 217 -2.78 10.90 10.22
N THR A 218 -3.29 11.56 9.17
CA THR A 218 -3.66 12.99 9.14
C THR A 218 -4.64 13.41 10.23
N ASN A 219 -5.51 12.52 10.70
CA ASN A 219 -6.52 12.83 11.72
C ASN A 219 -6.34 11.98 12.99
N VAL A 220 -5.12 11.46 13.20
CA VAL A 220 -4.80 10.56 14.30
C VAL A 220 -3.87 11.27 15.26
N ASN A 221 -4.20 11.24 16.57
CA ASN A 221 -3.30 11.77 17.59
C ASN A 221 -2.27 10.69 17.96
N LEU A 222 -1.04 10.86 17.49
CA LEU A 222 0.10 9.96 17.74
C LEU A 222 1.06 10.53 18.79
N HIS A 223 0.53 11.19 19.84
CA HIS A 223 1.32 11.73 20.94
C HIS A 223 1.54 10.69 22.05
N GLY A 224 2.82 10.48 22.41
CA GLY A 224 3.24 9.69 23.55
C GLY A 224 3.32 10.48 24.86
N ALA A 225 3.83 9.85 25.91
CA ALA A 225 3.90 10.39 27.26
C ALA A 225 5.23 11.09 27.61
N ALA A 226 6.20 11.18 26.70
CA ALA A 226 7.44 11.91 26.89
C ALA A 226 7.26 13.41 26.58
N ARG A 227 8.19 14.25 27.02
CA ARG A 227 8.17 15.69 26.73
C ARG A 227 8.60 15.98 25.30
N ASP A 228 9.67 15.31 24.87
CA ASP A 228 10.32 15.51 23.58
C ASP A 228 10.34 14.20 22.80
N THR A 229 10.59 14.28 21.50
CA THR A 229 10.77 13.11 20.63
C THR A 229 12.24 12.98 20.27
N HIS A 230 12.84 11.84 20.62
CA HIS A 230 14.21 11.52 20.19
C HIS A 230 14.14 10.29 19.26
N ILE A 231 14.74 10.42 18.09
CA ILE A 231 14.80 9.33 17.11
C ILE A 231 16.21 8.79 17.02
N VAL A 232 16.39 7.51 17.29
CA VAL A 232 17.62 6.77 17.07
C VAL A 232 17.37 5.71 16.01
N ILE A 233 18.25 5.63 15.00
CA ILE A 233 18.10 4.65 13.92
C ILE A 233 19.20 3.61 14.06
N GLU A 234 18.81 2.34 14.13
CA GLU A 234 19.69 1.18 14.10
C GLU A 234 19.67 0.59 12.69
N TYR A 235 20.74 0.85 11.93
CA TYR A 235 20.90 0.42 10.54
C TYR A 235 21.51 -0.98 10.42
N ALA A 236 21.25 -1.62 9.27
CA ALA A 236 21.84 -2.88 8.86
C ALA A 236 21.69 -3.98 9.92
N CYS A 237 20.58 -4.00 10.63
CA CYS A 237 20.27 -5.01 11.63
C CYS A 237 18.79 -5.38 11.64
N GLU A 238 18.51 -6.57 12.13
CA GLU A 238 17.17 -7.11 12.28
C GLU A 238 16.91 -7.49 13.74
N VAL A 239 15.65 -7.72 14.07
CA VAL A 239 15.27 -8.21 15.39
C VAL A 239 15.45 -9.71 15.42
N GLU A 240 16.31 -10.19 16.32
CA GLU A 240 16.55 -11.61 16.57
C GLU A 240 15.45 -12.19 17.47
N ARG A 241 15.12 -11.49 18.55
CA ARG A 241 14.14 -11.94 19.55
C ARG A 241 13.49 -10.75 20.28
N ILE A 242 12.22 -10.93 20.64
CA ILE A 242 11.46 -10.07 21.55
C ILE A 242 11.13 -10.87 22.80
N ILE A 243 11.36 -10.32 23.98
CA ILE A 243 11.18 -10.96 25.29
C ILE A 243 10.36 -10.01 26.17
N ASP A 244 9.25 -10.46 26.69
CA ASP A 244 8.46 -9.69 27.64
C ASP A 244 9.18 -9.64 29.01
N ALA A 245 9.10 -8.50 29.71
CA ALA A 245 9.81 -8.30 30.96
C ALA A 245 9.33 -9.25 32.06
N GLU A 246 8.10 -9.71 31.98
CA GLU A 246 7.52 -10.72 32.89
C GLU A 246 8.21 -12.08 32.79
N GLU A 247 8.87 -12.34 31.66
CA GLU A 247 9.66 -13.58 31.43
C GLU A 247 11.09 -13.46 31.97
N THR A 248 11.48 -12.31 32.49
CA THR A 248 12.84 -12.05 32.97
C THR A 248 12.86 -11.79 34.49
N GLU A 249 13.85 -12.32 35.21
CA GLU A 249 14.02 -12.07 36.65
C GLU A 249 14.48 -10.62 36.98
N THR A 250 14.64 -9.76 35.98
CA THR A 250 15.13 -8.39 36.11
C THR A 250 13.98 -7.39 36.21
N SER A 251 13.82 -6.75 37.36
CA SER A 251 12.87 -5.67 37.57
C SER A 251 13.34 -4.39 36.86
N CYS A 252 12.95 -4.20 35.61
CA CYS A 252 13.10 -2.95 34.87
C CYS A 252 11.73 -2.29 34.67
N ASN A 253 11.72 -0.95 34.59
CA ASN A 253 10.49 -0.17 34.36
C ASN A 253 9.93 -0.31 32.93
N ASN A 254 10.58 -1.06 32.03
CA ASN A 254 10.20 -1.25 30.66
C ASN A 254 9.58 -2.64 30.46
N ASN A 255 8.58 -2.74 29.56
CA ASN A 255 7.77 -3.95 29.39
C ASN A 255 8.44 -4.99 28.46
N VAL A 256 9.38 -4.58 27.60
CA VAL A 256 9.92 -5.42 26.52
C VAL A 256 11.42 -5.23 26.31
N TYR A 257 12.11 -6.34 26.07
CA TYR A 257 13.50 -6.38 25.60
C TYR A 257 13.51 -6.84 24.13
N VAL A 258 14.16 -6.06 23.26
CA VAL A 258 14.32 -6.37 21.85
C VAL A 258 15.79 -6.64 21.56
N LYS A 259 16.13 -7.88 21.25
CA LYS A 259 17.50 -8.27 20.91
C LYS A 259 17.69 -8.16 19.39
N LEU A 260 18.76 -7.47 18.99
CA LEU A 260 19.11 -7.23 17.60
C LEU A 260 20.25 -8.15 17.13
N THR A 261 20.30 -8.40 15.82
CA THR A 261 21.35 -9.20 15.17
C THR A 261 22.75 -8.61 15.29
N ASN A 262 22.89 -7.30 15.59
CA ASN A 262 24.16 -6.64 15.87
C ASN A 262 24.63 -6.81 17.33
N GLY A 263 23.94 -7.63 18.14
CA GLY A 263 24.25 -7.93 19.53
C GLY A 263 23.71 -6.92 20.55
N LYS A 264 23.11 -5.80 20.11
CA LYS A 264 22.47 -4.83 21.02
C LYS A 264 21.17 -5.39 21.58
N THR A 265 20.85 -5.03 22.81
CA THR A 265 19.54 -5.25 23.42
C THR A 265 18.90 -3.90 23.73
N LEU A 266 17.75 -3.64 23.14
CA LEU A 266 16.96 -2.44 23.37
C LEU A 266 15.90 -2.72 24.43
N THR A 267 15.53 -1.69 25.18
CA THR A 267 14.39 -1.72 26.10
C THR A 267 13.33 -0.74 25.63
N CYS A 268 12.05 -1.11 25.68
CA CYS A 268 10.95 -0.24 25.29
C CYS A 268 9.66 -0.62 26.01
N ASP A 269 8.64 0.22 25.89
CA ASP A 269 7.32 -0.03 26.44
C ASP A 269 6.49 -0.88 25.45
N ILE A 270 6.58 -0.59 24.16
CA ILE A 270 5.91 -1.32 23.08
C ILE A 270 6.81 -1.42 21.83
N VAL A 271 6.47 -2.35 20.97
CA VAL A 271 7.09 -2.55 19.65
C VAL A 271 6.01 -2.39 18.58
N VAL A 272 6.27 -1.60 17.55
CA VAL A 272 5.46 -1.60 16.32
C VAL A 272 6.19 -2.34 15.23
N SER A 273 5.58 -3.41 14.75
CA SER A 273 6.11 -4.25 13.67
C SER A 273 5.46 -3.88 12.34
N ALA A 274 6.25 -3.29 11.43
CA ALA A 274 5.84 -2.87 10.08
C ALA A 274 6.74 -3.55 9.01
N ILE A 275 6.86 -4.88 9.10
CA ILE A 275 7.78 -5.73 8.31
C ILE A 275 7.14 -6.31 7.03
N GLY A 276 6.13 -5.66 6.50
CA GLY A 276 5.41 -6.07 5.31
C GLY A 276 4.16 -6.88 5.60
N VAL A 277 3.55 -7.38 4.55
CA VAL A 277 2.24 -8.03 4.56
C VAL A 277 2.29 -9.45 3.98
N VAL A 278 1.23 -10.21 4.23
CA VAL A 278 0.99 -11.53 3.64
C VAL A 278 -0.41 -11.50 3.01
N PRO A 279 -0.55 -11.90 1.74
CA PRO A 279 -1.85 -11.97 1.08
C PRO A 279 -2.86 -12.84 1.84
N ASN A 280 -4.10 -12.40 1.91
CA ASN A 280 -5.20 -13.15 2.55
C ASN A 280 -5.77 -14.19 1.59
N SER A 281 -4.93 -15.09 1.12
CA SER A 281 -5.24 -16.14 0.16
C SER A 281 -5.80 -17.43 0.79
N ASN A 282 -5.86 -17.52 2.12
CA ASN A 282 -6.28 -18.70 2.89
C ASN A 282 -7.80 -18.92 2.90
N VAL A 283 -8.51 -18.53 1.85
CA VAL A 283 -9.93 -18.81 1.74
C VAL A 283 -10.13 -20.29 1.44
N LEU A 284 -10.92 -20.99 2.27
CA LEU A 284 -11.20 -22.39 2.08
C LEU A 284 -11.99 -22.60 0.78
N ILE A 285 -11.38 -23.28 -0.20
CA ILE A 285 -12.02 -23.63 -1.45
C ILE A 285 -12.33 -25.14 -1.50
N ARG A 286 -13.53 -25.48 -1.93
CA ARG A 286 -13.93 -26.87 -2.13
C ARG A 286 -13.56 -27.34 -3.55
N GLY A 287 -12.67 -28.30 -3.64
CA GLY A 287 -12.13 -28.81 -4.90
C GLY A 287 -10.66 -28.53 -5.05
N SER A 288 -10.22 -28.14 -6.25
CA SER A 288 -8.83 -27.78 -6.50
C SER A 288 -8.48 -26.46 -5.80
N PRO A 289 -7.34 -26.39 -5.07
CA PRO A 289 -6.91 -25.17 -4.42
C PRO A 289 -6.55 -24.10 -5.46
N PHE A 290 -6.47 -22.84 -5.01
CA PHE A 290 -5.88 -21.78 -5.81
C PHE A 290 -4.40 -22.06 -6.06
N GLU A 291 -3.93 -21.75 -7.26
CA GLU A 291 -2.51 -21.65 -7.54
C GLU A 291 -1.98 -20.40 -6.85
N LEU A 292 -0.95 -20.59 -5.99
CA LEU A 292 -0.32 -19.50 -5.27
C LEU A 292 1.06 -19.21 -5.86
N ALA A 293 1.35 -17.92 -5.98
CA ALA A 293 2.69 -17.44 -6.31
C ALA A 293 3.65 -17.61 -5.11
N PRO A 294 4.98 -17.46 -5.30
CA PRO A 294 5.98 -17.62 -4.23
C PRO A 294 5.76 -16.71 -3.01
N ASP A 295 5.12 -15.56 -3.20
CA ASP A 295 4.76 -14.61 -2.15
C ASP A 295 3.43 -14.93 -1.44
N SER A 296 2.83 -16.09 -1.76
CA SER A 296 1.54 -16.58 -1.27
C SER A 296 0.32 -15.83 -1.80
N GLY A 297 0.47 -14.94 -2.78
CA GLY A 297 -0.65 -14.35 -3.51
C GLY A 297 -1.32 -15.35 -4.45
N ILE A 298 -2.63 -15.19 -4.67
CA ILE A 298 -3.35 -16.01 -5.66
C ILE A 298 -2.81 -15.64 -7.05
N SER A 299 -2.30 -16.62 -7.78
CA SER A 299 -1.81 -16.41 -9.15
C SER A 299 -2.99 -16.10 -10.07
N VAL A 300 -2.87 -15.03 -10.87
CA VAL A 300 -3.89 -14.61 -11.82
C VAL A 300 -3.30 -14.37 -13.21
N ASN A 301 -4.08 -14.60 -14.26
CA ASN A 301 -3.71 -14.27 -15.63
C ASN A 301 -3.90 -12.76 -15.94
N GLU A 302 -3.61 -12.35 -17.17
CA GLU A 302 -3.74 -10.96 -17.65
C GLU A 302 -5.16 -10.37 -17.56
N PHE A 303 -6.18 -11.22 -17.36
CA PHE A 303 -7.57 -10.83 -17.12
C PHE A 303 -7.96 -10.89 -15.63
N LEU A 304 -6.98 -10.99 -14.73
CA LEU A 304 -7.17 -11.20 -13.29
C LEU A 304 -8.00 -12.44 -12.94
N GLN A 305 -8.07 -13.45 -13.84
CA GLN A 305 -8.70 -14.73 -13.57
C GLN A 305 -7.74 -15.66 -12.83
N THR A 306 -8.26 -16.36 -11.83
CA THR A 306 -7.55 -17.43 -11.13
C THR A 306 -7.61 -18.73 -11.95
N ASN A 307 -6.88 -19.77 -11.51
CA ASN A 307 -7.01 -21.12 -12.04
C ASN A 307 -8.39 -21.75 -11.77
N VAL A 308 -9.22 -21.12 -10.94
CA VAL A 308 -10.57 -21.58 -10.60
C VAL A 308 -11.60 -20.89 -11.48
N SER A 309 -12.38 -21.67 -12.21
CA SER A 309 -13.37 -21.15 -13.15
C SER A 309 -14.35 -20.17 -12.50
N HIS A 310 -14.62 -19.07 -13.20
CA HIS A 310 -15.52 -17.99 -12.77
C HIS A 310 -15.03 -17.17 -11.55
N VAL A 311 -13.79 -17.39 -11.08
CA VAL A 311 -13.21 -16.68 -9.94
C VAL A 311 -12.06 -15.80 -10.40
N PHE A 312 -12.15 -14.52 -10.04
CA PHE A 312 -11.17 -13.46 -10.27
C PHE A 312 -10.56 -13.06 -8.93
N ALA A 313 -9.40 -12.41 -8.96
CA ALA A 313 -8.82 -11.80 -7.76
C ALA A 313 -8.15 -10.47 -8.11
N ALA A 314 -8.25 -9.48 -7.21
CA ALA A 314 -7.72 -8.14 -7.43
C ALA A 314 -7.17 -7.51 -6.14
N GLY A 315 -6.16 -6.67 -6.29
CA GLY A 315 -5.46 -6.00 -5.20
C GLY A 315 -4.46 -6.91 -4.49
N ASP A 316 -4.22 -6.67 -3.21
CA ASP A 316 -3.11 -7.27 -2.45
C ASP A 316 -3.20 -8.79 -2.30
N VAL A 317 -4.38 -9.38 -2.51
CA VAL A 317 -4.59 -10.83 -2.38
C VAL A 317 -3.98 -11.64 -3.52
N CYS A 318 -3.78 -11.03 -4.68
CA CYS A 318 -3.30 -11.74 -5.87
C CYS A 318 -1.92 -11.29 -6.32
N THR A 319 -1.32 -12.11 -7.17
CA THR A 319 -0.02 -11.88 -7.79
C THR A 319 -0.12 -12.17 -9.29
N PRO A 320 0.39 -11.28 -10.16
CA PRO A 320 0.41 -11.47 -11.61
C PRO A 320 1.16 -12.73 -12.02
N GLY A 321 0.53 -13.55 -12.85
CA GLY A 321 1.11 -14.75 -13.42
C GLY A 321 1.37 -14.65 -14.93
N TRP A 322 1.25 -13.47 -15.53
CA TRP A 322 1.53 -13.19 -16.94
C TRP A 322 2.88 -12.51 -17.14
N GLU A 323 3.34 -12.37 -18.37
CA GLU A 323 4.53 -11.60 -18.72
C GLU A 323 4.25 -10.12 -18.52
N LEU A 324 4.99 -9.49 -17.59
CA LEU A 324 4.80 -8.09 -17.23
C LEU A 324 5.44 -7.15 -18.27
N ALA A 325 4.85 -5.98 -18.47
CA ALA A 325 5.49 -4.90 -19.20
C ALA A 325 6.82 -4.49 -18.56
N ALA A 326 7.78 -4.06 -19.36
CA ALA A 326 9.16 -3.81 -18.93
C ALA A 326 9.29 -2.81 -17.76
N HIS A 327 8.37 -1.85 -17.70
CA HIS A 327 8.39 -0.79 -16.70
C HIS A 327 7.32 -0.96 -15.62
N TRP A 328 6.64 -2.10 -15.60
CA TRP A 328 5.63 -2.38 -14.60
C TRP A 328 6.05 -3.54 -13.68
N PHE A 329 5.74 -3.42 -12.40
CA PHE A 329 5.88 -4.47 -11.40
C PHE A 329 4.84 -4.26 -10.30
N GLN A 330 4.49 -5.32 -9.60
CA GLN A 330 3.53 -5.22 -8.50
C GLN A 330 4.22 -4.79 -7.20
N MET A 331 3.68 -3.75 -6.60
CA MET A 331 3.78 -3.47 -5.17
C MET A 331 2.36 -3.46 -4.58
N ARG A 332 2.20 -3.91 -3.34
CA ARG A 332 0.87 -3.91 -2.69
C ARG A 332 0.56 -2.52 -2.17
N LEU A 333 0.04 -1.67 -3.06
CA LEU A 333 -0.24 -0.26 -2.84
C LEU A 333 -1.70 0.06 -3.18
N TRP A 334 -2.25 1.07 -2.51
CA TRP A 334 -3.64 1.51 -2.73
C TRP A 334 -3.93 1.93 -4.18
N THR A 335 -2.95 2.55 -4.87
CA THR A 335 -3.07 2.90 -6.28
C THR A 335 -3.28 1.66 -7.14
N GLN A 336 -2.46 0.63 -6.94
CA GLN A 336 -2.60 -0.64 -7.66
C GLN A 336 -3.88 -1.38 -7.28
N ALA A 337 -4.25 -1.40 -6.00
CA ALA A 337 -5.51 -2.01 -5.55
C ALA A 337 -6.72 -1.38 -6.26
N ARG A 338 -6.70 -0.04 -6.43
CA ARG A 338 -7.78 0.69 -7.11
C ARG A 338 -7.92 0.28 -8.57
N TYR A 339 -6.87 0.42 -9.38
CA TYR A 339 -6.99 0.11 -10.80
C TYR A 339 -7.18 -1.39 -11.07
N MET A 340 -6.58 -2.27 -10.26
CA MET A 340 -6.83 -3.71 -10.37
C MET A 340 -8.30 -4.05 -10.07
N GLY A 341 -8.92 -3.42 -9.06
CA GLY A 341 -10.35 -3.59 -8.78
C GLY A 341 -11.23 -3.16 -9.95
N SER A 342 -10.96 -1.96 -10.50
CA SER A 342 -11.70 -1.43 -11.67
C SER A 342 -11.49 -2.29 -12.91
N TYR A 343 -10.28 -2.80 -13.14
CA TYR A 343 -9.98 -3.67 -14.27
C TYR A 343 -10.63 -5.07 -14.10
N ALA A 344 -10.66 -5.61 -12.88
CA ALA A 344 -11.39 -6.85 -12.61
C ALA A 344 -12.88 -6.72 -12.96
N ALA A 345 -13.49 -5.57 -12.69
CA ALA A 345 -14.86 -5.31 -13.10
C ALA A 345 -15.04 -5.38 -14.63
N LYS A 346 -14.14 -4.74 -15.41
CA LYS A 346 -14.15 -4.84 -16.89
C LYS A 346 -14.05 -6.29 -17.35
N CYS A 347 -13.11 -7.05 -16.79
CA CYS A 347 -12.91 -8.46 -17.14
C CYS A 347 -14.10 -9.34 -16.78
N MET A 348 -14.72 -9.11 -15.62
CA MET A 348 -15.92 -9.85 -15.20
C MET A 348 -17.13 -9.56 -16.11
N VAL A 349 -17.31 -8.28 -16.50
CA VAL A 349 -18.37 -7.86 -17.43
C VAL A 349 -18.14 -8.47 -18.81
N GLY A 350 -16.93 -8.36 -19.36
CA GLY A 350 -16.56 -8.99 -20.64
C GLY A 350 -16.82 -10.50 -20.63
N ALA A 351 -16.46 -11.18 -19.52
CA ALA A 351 -16.69 -12.61 -19.36
C ALA A 351 -18.17 -13.01 -19.23
N VAL A 352 -19.07 -12.10 -18.82
CA VAL A 352 -20.53 -12.33 -18.80
C VAL A 352 -21.16 -12.02 -20.15
N LYS A 353 -20.74 -10.92 -20.79
CA LYS A 353 -21.26 -10.48 -22.10
C LYS A 353 -20.60 -11.19 -23.27
N ASN A 354 -19.56 -12.00 -23.02
CA ASN A 354 -18.73 -12.65 -24.03
C ASN A 354 -18.08 -11.63 -24.99
N GLU A 355 -17.60 -10.53 -24.42
CA GLU A 355 -16.91 -9.44 -25.12
C GLU A 355 -15.41 -9.50 -24.82
N PRO A 356 -14.54 -9.24 -25.82
CA PRO A 356 -13.10 -9.17 -25.60
C PRO A 356 -12.75 -7.97 -24.71
N VAL A 357 -11.80 -8.17 -23.81
CA VAL A 357 -11.26 -7.11 -22.94
C VAL A 357 -9.79 -6.93 -23.29
N LEU A 358 -9.39 -5.69 -23.54
CA LEU A 358 -7.97 -5.34 -23.67
C LEU A 358 -7.39 -5.09 -22.28
N GLN A 359 -6.13 -5.48 -22.10
CA GLN A 359 -5.38 -5.18 -20.87
C GLN A 359 -5.39 -3.67 -20.63
N ASP A 360 -5.55 -3.27 -19.38
CA ASP A 360 -5.61 -1.86 -19.01
C ASP A 360 -4.21 -1.23 -19.13
N PHE A 361 -4.17 0.00 -19.65
CA PHE A 361 -2.92 0.73 -19.85
C PHE A 361 -2.16 1.00 -18.53
N ALA A 362 -2.84 0.94 -17.39
CA ALA A 362 -2.22 1.02 -16.07
C ALA A 362 -1.22 -0.13 -15.76
N PHE A 363 -1.19 -1.18 -16.58
CA PHE A 363 -0.20 -2.27 -16.47
C PHE A 363 1.04 -2.07 -17.36
N GLU A 364 1.15 -0.98 -18.09
CA GLU A 364 2.32 -0.67 -18.94
C GLU A 364 3.48 -0.08 -18.12
N MET A 365 3.18 0.70 -17.11
CA MET A 365 4.19 1.36 -16.29
C MET A 365 3.78 1.44 -14.82
N PHE A 366 4.72 1.23 -13.92
CA PHE A 366 4.53 1.48 -12.49
C PHE A 366 4.42 2.98 -12.23
N THR A 367 3.37 3.38 -11.53
CA THR A 367 3.17 4.75 -11.06
C THR A 367 2.69 4.74 -9.62
N HIS A 368 3.28 5.59 -8.80
CA HIS A 368 2.83 5.75 -7.42
C HIS A 368 3.13 7.15 -6.92
N MET A 369 2.18 7.73 -6.19
CA MET A 369 2.35 8.98 -5.47
C MET A 369 2.03 8.77 -4.00
N THR A 370 2.89 9.30 -3.14
CA THR A 370 2.71 9.28 -1.69
C THR A 370 3.34 10.55 -1.08
N ARG A 371 3.26 10.68 0.25
CA ARG A 371 3.94 11.74 0.99
C ARG A 371 4.84 11.12 2.04
N PHE A 372 6.11 11.54 2.07
CA PHE A 372 7.04 11.20 3.12
C PHE A 372 7.63 12.46 3.72
N PHE A 373 7.56 12.58 5.04
CA PHE A 373 8.12 13.72 5.79
C PHE A 373 7.62 15.10 5.28
N GLY A 374 6.35 15.15 4.86
CA GLY A 374 5.72 16.34 4.29
C GLY A 374 6.02 16.62 2.82
N PHE A 375 6.93 15.88 2.19
CA PHE A 375 7.21 16.01 0.76
C PHE A 375 6.31 15.11 -0.08
N LYS A 376 5.82 15.63 -1.20
CA LYS A 376 5.24 14.83 -2.28
C LYS A 376 6.35 13.94 -2.87
N VAL A 377 6.08 12.66 -3.02
CA VAL A 377 7.01 11.67 -3.59
C VAL A 377 6.32 10.95 -4.72
N ILE A 378 6.87 11.05 -5.92
CA ILE A 378 6.38 10.39 -7.13
C ILE A 378 7.42 9.39 -7.61
N LEU A 379 6.95 8.19 -7.91
CA LEU A 379 7.76 7.06 -8.38
C LEU A 379 7.20 6.58 -9.72
N LEU A 380 8.03 6.61 -10.75
CA LEU A 380 7.65 6.24 -12.11
C LEU A 380 8.57 5.14 -12.65
N GLY A 381 7.99 4.14 -13.32
CA GLY A 381 8.70 3.05 -13.97
C GLY A 381 9.67 2.32 -13.04
N LEU A 382 10.86 2.01 -13.51
CA LEU A 382 11.94 1.37 -12.74
C LEU A 382 12.71 2.40 -11.90
N PHE A 383 12.02 3.06 -11.00
CA PHE A 383 12.47 4.22 -10.23
C PHE A 383 13.73 3.98 -9.37
N ASN A 384 14.06 2.76 -9.04
CA ASN A 384 15.30 2.34 -8.37
C ASN A 384 16.13 1.39 -9.22
N ALA A 385 16.04 1.50 -10.55
CA ALA A 385 16.74 0.65 -11.51
C ALA A 385 16.47 -0.86 -11.30
N GLN A 386 15.26 -1.21 -10.85
CA GLN A 386 14.85 -2.59 -10.66
C GLN A 386 15.06 -3.34 -11.99
N THR A 387 15.69 -4.50 -11.94
CA THR A 387 15.97 -5.36 -13.11
C THR A 387 17.01 -4.85 -14.13
N LEU A 388 17.53 -3.62 -14.03
CA LEU A 388 18.47 -3.05 -15.01
C LEU A 388 19.91 -3.57 -14.88
N GLY A 389 20.25 -4.25 -13.78
CA GLY A 389 21.62 -4.65 -13.48
C GLY A 389 22.47 -3.45 -13.02
N ASN A 390 23.73 -3.39 -13.48
CA ASN A 390 24.68 -2.33 -13.08
C ASN A 390 25.02 -1.36 -14.23
N ASP A 391 24.40 -1.52 -15.39
CA ASP A 391 24.68 -0.75 -16.59
C ASP A 391 23.51 0.21 -16.85
N TYR A 392 23.51 1.33 -16.16
CA TYR A 392 22.54 2.43 -16.30
C TYR A 392 23.15 3.74 -15.84
N GLU A 393 22.62 4.84 -16.32
CA GLU A 393 22.99 6.20 -15.95
C GLU A 393 21.96 6.81 -14.99
N VAL A 394 22.42 7.71 -14.14
CA VAL A 394 21.55 8.47 -13.22
C VAL A 394 21.79 9.95 -13.46
N LEU A 395 20.74 10.67 -13.82
CA LEU A 395 20.73 12.13 -13.80
C LEU A 395 20.11 12.59 -12.49
N LEU A 396 20.72 13.57 -11.86
CA LEU A 396 20.32 14.03 -10.53
C LEU A 396 20.27 15.55 -10.46
N ARG A 397 19.13 16.11 -9.99
CA ARG A 397 19.00 17.51 -9.60
C ARG A 397 18.52 17.54 -8.15
N VAL A 398 19.25 18.26 -7.30
CA VAL A 398 18.92 18.37 -5.88
C VAL A 398 18.98 19.84 -5.47
N THR A 399 17.85 20.33 -4.93
CA THR A 399 17.78 21.61 -4.24
C THR A 399 17.46 21.31 -2.76
N PRO A 400 18.46 21.40 -1.84
CA PRO A 400 18.29 20.98 -0.45
C PRO A 400 17.04 21.60 0.20
N GLY A 401 16.21 20.73 0.82
CA GLY A 401 14.96 21.13 1.48
C GLY A 401 13.82 21.56 0.55
N VAL A 402 14.00 21.51 -0.77
CA VAL A 402 13.00 21.90 -1.76
C VAL A 402 12.62 20.74 -2.67
N GLU A 403 13.59 20.19 -3.42
CA GLU A 403 13.33 19.14 -4.39
C GLU A 403 14.48 18.14 -4.53
N TYR A 404 14.14 16.91 -4.88
CA TYR A 404 15.07 15.88 -5.29
C TYR A 404 14.51 15.19 -6.55
N ILE A 405 15.22 15.29 -7.67
CA ILE A 405 14.83 14.69 -8.94
C ILE A 405 15.92 13.72 -9.37
N LYS A 406 15.55 12.47 -9.56
CA LYS A 406 16.43 11.42 -10.08
C LYS A 406 15.79 10.78 -11.31
N LEU A 407 16.49 10.80 -12.42
CA LEU A 407 16.12 10.11 -13.65
C LEU A 407 17.08 8.95 -13.90
N ILE A 408 16.56 7.82 -14.35
CA ILE A 408 17.33 6.62 -14.66
C ILE A 408 17.25 6.38 -16.14
N LEU A 409 18.43 6.38 -16.81
CA LEU A 409 18.57 6.11 -18.22
C LEU A 409 19.34 4.81 -18.44
N LYS A 410 18.98 4.08 -19.49
CA LYS A 410 19.72 2.94 -20.00
C LYS A 410 19.68 2.97 -21.53
N ASP A 411 20.84 2.83 -22.16
CA ASP A 411 20.97 2.90 -23.63
C ASP A 411 20.32 4.17 -24.22
N GLY A 412 20.53 5.33 -23.55
CA GLY A 412 19.95 6.61 -23.93
C GLY A 412 18.45 6.75 -23.73
N LYS A 413 17.77 5.82 -23.05
CA LYS A 413 16.32 5.82 -22.87
C LYS A 413 15.93 5.88 -21.40
N MET A 414 14.90 6.66 -21.08
CA MET A 414 14.42 6.76 -19.71
C MET A 414 13.73 5.47 -19.26
N GLN A 415 14.12 4.98 -18.10
CA GLN A 415 13.62 3.74 -17.52
C GLN A 415 12.79 3.98 -16.25
N GLY A 416 13.05 5.08 -15.54
CA GLY A 416 12.35 5.39 -14.30
C GLY A 416 12.73 6.75 -13.76
N ALA A 417 11.91 7.23 -12.82
CA ALA A 417 12.14 8.51 -12.15
C ALA A 417 11.69 8.46 -10.68
N VAL A 418 12.40 9.21 -9.82
CA VAL A 418 12.02 9.59 -8.47
C VAL A 418 11.93 11.10 -8.40
N LEU A 419 10.75 11.63 -8.08
CA LEU A 419 10.50 13.06 -8.00
C LEU A 419 10.00 13.36 -6.57
N ILE A 420 10.73 14.21 -5.84
CA ILE A 420 10.39 14.58 -4.46
C ILE A 420 10.28 16.10 -4.37
N GLY A 421 9.21 16.59 -3.76
CA GLY A 421 8.89 18.02 -3.66
C GLY A 421 7.86 18.45 -4.70
N GLU A 422 7.73 19.75 -4.91
CA GLU A 422 6.84 20.31 -5.93
C GLU A 422 7.62 20.37 -7.26
N THR A 423 7.46 19.33 -8.06
CA THR A 423 8.08 19.16 -9.39
C THR A 423 7.03 19.35 -10.48
N ASP A 424 7.45 19.69 -11.69
CA ASP A 424 6.62 19.97 -12.86
C ASP A 424 6.94 19.12 -14.09
N ILE A 425 7.76 18.09 -13.89
CA ILE A 425 8.25 17.21 -14.98
C ILE A 425 7.65 15.80 -14.97
N GLU A 426 6.58 15.58 -14.22
CA GLU A 426 5.95 14.28 -14.05
C GLU A 426 5.43 13.71 -15.37
N GLU A 427 4.73 14.54 -16.16
CA GLU A 427 4.14 14.12 -17.44
C GLU A 427 5.25 13.87 -18.49
N MET A 428 6.28 14.71 -18.51
CA MET A 428 7.45 14.49 -19.36
C MET A 428 8.11 13.14 -19.05
N CYS A 429 8.37 12.85 -17.76
CA CYS A 429 8.99 11.58 -17.35
C CYS A 429 8.12 10.38 -17.75
N GLU A 430 6.81 10.45 -17.50
CA GLU A 430 5.88 9.40 -17.92
C GLU A 430 5.93 9.14 -19.41
N ASN A 431 5.85 10.21 -20.23
CA ASN A 431 5.90 10.10 -21.69
C ASN A 431 7.23 9.53 -22.18
N LEU A 432 8.37 9.95 -21.62
CA LEU A 432 9.69 9.45 -22.02
C LEU A 432 9.89 7.97 -21.65
N ILE A 433 9.38 7.54 -20.50
CA ILE A 433 9.42 6.12 -20.10
C ILE A 433 8.54 5.27 -21.03
N LEU A 434 7.31 5.72 -21.33
CA LEU A 434 6.39 4.96 -22.16
C LEU A 434 6.82 4.88 -23.62
N ASN A 435 7.32 5.98 -24.17
CA ASN A 435 7.66 6.06 -25.59
C ASN A 435 9.09 5.58 -25.90
N GLN A 436 9.95 5.43 -24.90
CA GLN A 436 11.33 4.94 -25.05
C GLN A 436 12.11 5.72 -26.12
N LEU A 437 11.95 7.06 -26.14
CA LEU A 437 12.69 7.93 -27.06
C LEU A 437 14.18 7.91 -26.74
N ASP A 438 15.02 8.04 -27.79
CA ASP A 438 16.47 8.17 -27.64
C ASP A 438 16.79 9.59 -27.16
N LEU A 439 17.36 9.71 -25.97
CA LEU A 439 17.71 10.95 -25.31
C LEU A 439 19.21 11.23 -25.29
N THR A 440 20.00 10.43 -26.03
CA THR A 440 21.47 10.49 -25.99
C THR A 440 22.01 11.90 -26.24
N ASP A 441 21.43 12.62 -27.19
CA ASP A 441 21.90 13.97 -27.60
C ASP A 441 21.41 15.07 -26.64
N ILE A 442 20.41 14.83 -25.80
CA ILE A 442 19.77 15.83 -24.93
C ILE A 442 19.83 15.46 -23.43
N ALA A 443 20.51 14.36 -23.08
CA ALA A 443 20.54 13.86 -21.72
C ALA A 443 21.01 14.92 -20.70
N ASP A 444 22.01 15.72 -21.06
CA ASP A 444 22.55 16.77 -20.19
C ASP A 444 21.56 17.92 -19.94
N ASP A 445 20.60 18.10 -20.83
CA ASP A 445 19.62 19.18 -20.78
C ASP A 445 18.32 18.78 -20.04
N LEU A 446 18.06 17.47 -19.86
CA LEU A 446 16.83 16.96 -19.26
C LEU A 446 16.50 17.54 -17.87
N LEU A 447 17.50 17.94 -17.10
CA LEU A 447 17.33 18.53 -15.77
C LEU A 447 17.68 20.01 -15.70
N ASN A 448 17.91 20.67 -16.85
CA ASN A 448 18.18 22.09 -16.89
C ASN A 448 16.87 22.90 -16.78
N PRO A 449 16.65 23.66 -15.69
CA PRO A 449 15.39 24.38 -15.48
C PRO A 449 15.17 25.54 -16.46
N ASN A 450 16.16 25.89 -17.28
CA ASN A 450 16.07 26.97 -18.26
C ASN A 450 15.77 26.47 -19.68
N ILE A 451 15.63 25.17 -19.85
CA ILE A 451 15.37 24.53 -21.15
C ILE A 451 14.01 23.85 -21.06
N ASP A 452 13.13 24.20 -21.97
CA ASP A 452 11.89 23.49 -22.19
C ASP A 452 12.19 22.23 -23.03
N ILE A 453 12.10 21.08 -22.38
CA ILE A 453 12.40 19.81 -23.05
C ILE A 453 11.37 19.48 -24.13
N GLU A 454 10.15 19.99 -24.03
CA GLU A 454 9.12 19.80 -25.06
C GLU A 454 9.55 20.38 -26.40
N ASP A 455 10.38 21.44 -26.42
CA ASP A 455 10.93 22.05 -27.63
C ASP A 455 11.81 21.09 -28.45
N TYR A 456 12.32 19.99 -27.84
CA TYR A 456 13.12 18.99 -28.58
C TYR A 456 12.28 17.93 -29.30
N PHE A 457 10.98 17.89 -29.04
CA PHE A 457 10.08 16.82 -29.54
C PHE A 457 8.98 17.37 -30.48
N ASP A 458 8.97 18.70 -30.72
CA ASP A 458 8.14 19.35 -31.74
C ASP A 458 8.88 19.32 -33.10
#